data_631818dff9c30d18347021d7b9b62623
#
_entry.id   631818dff9c30d18347021d7b9b62623
#
_cell.length_a   1.000
_cell.length_b   1.000
_cell.length_c   1.000
_cell.angle_alpha   90.00
_cell.angle_beta   90.00
_cell.angle_gamma   90.00
#
_symmetry.space_group_name_H-M   'P 1'
#
loop_
_entity.id
_entity.type
_entity.pdbx_description
1 polymer ?
#
loop_
_entity_poly.entity_id
_entity_poly.type
_entity_poly.pdbx_seq_one_letter_code
_entity_poly.pdbx_strand_id
1 'polypeptide(L)'
;MSSEVAADIADPEAATLVIELDGRVAGAIQWSAENEPDYRHASIDIYLDPSVHGRGVGTDAVRTLARHLIVDEGFHRLVIDPAAESAAAIRCYGKVGFRPVGIMRKYERGSDGTWHDGLLMDLLAEELAG
;
A
#
# COMPACT_ATOMS: atom_id res chain seq x y z
N MET A 1 -4.99 -19.69 -3.32
CA MET A 1 -5.94 -18.55 -3.36
C MET A 1 -5.28 -17.38 -4.02
N SER A 2 -5.96 -16.75 -4.94
CA SER A 2 -5.44 -15.60 -5.64
C SER A 2 -6.36 -14.41 -5.45
N SER A 3 -5.78 -13.22 -5.46
CA SER A 3 -6.51 -11.97 -5.50
C SER A 3 -6.24 -11.29 -6.83
N GLU A 4 -7.21 -10.55 -7.31
CA GLU A 4 -7.08 -9.76 -8.51
C GLU A 4 -7.19 -8.29 -8.18
N VAL A 5 -6.35 -7.48 -8.83
CA VAL A 5 -6.39 -6.04 -8.71
C VAL A 5 -6.80 -5.50 -10.08
N ALA A 6 -7.96 -4.86 -10.14
CA ALA A 6 -8.51 -4.34 -11.39
C ALA A 6 -8.55 -2.81 -11.36
N ALA A 7 -8.08 -2.19 -12.43
CA ALA A 7 -8.05 -0.74 -12.53
C ALA A 7 -9.46 -0.19 -12.69
N ASP A 8 -9.78 0.85 -11.92
CA ASP A 8 -11.08 1.51 -11.98
C ASP A 8 -11.02 2.85 -12.72
N ILE A 9 -9.93 3.59 -12.62
CA ILE A 9 -9.85 4.93 -13.18
C ILE A 9 -8.48 5.18 -13.81
N ALA A 10 -8.51 5.87 -14.93
CA ALA A 10 -7.31 6.19 -15.70
C ALA A 10 -6.79 7.60 -15.41
N ASP A 11 -6.34 7.87 -14.17
CA ASP A 11 -5.58 9.07 -13.87
C ASP A 11 -4.10 8.67 -13.91
N PRO A 12 -3.25 9.36 -14.72
CA PRO A 12 -1.85 8.99 -14.83
C PRO A 12 -1.03 9.23 -13.55
N GLU A 13 -1.58 9.99 -12.59
CA GLU A 13 -0.89 10.31 -11.35
C GLU A 13 -1.51 9.65 -10.12
N ALA A 14 -2.64 8.98 -10.31
CA ALA A 14 -3.32 8.29 -9.22
C ALA A 14 -4.32 7.30 -9.79
N ALA A 15 -4.58 6.23 -9.04
CA ALA A 15 -5.62 5.28 -9.41
C ALA A 15 -6.15 4.58 -8.17
N THR A 16 -7.44 4.22 -8.23
CA THR A 16 -8.06 3.33 -7.25
C THR A 16 -8.36 2.01 -7.95
N LEU A 17 -7.92 0.93 -7.35
CA LEU A 17 -8.05 -0.42 -7.87
C LEU A 17 -8.90 -1.23 -6.92
N VAL A 18 -9.82 -2.00 -7.46
CA VAL A 18 -10.66 -2.90 -6.68
C VAL A 18 -9.92 -4.22 -6.48
N ILE A 19 -9.94 -4.73 -5.26
CA ILE A 19 -9.39 -6.06 -4.94
C ILE A 19 -10.55 -7.04 -4.92
N GLU A 20 -10.50 -8.04 -5.78
CA GLU A 20 -11.50 -9.09 -5.84
C GLU A 20 -10.92 -10.42 -5.37
N LEU A 21 -11.74 -11.17 -4.64
CA LEU A 21 -11.40 -12.50 -4.17
C LEU A 21 -12.63 -13.38 -4.35
N ASP A 22 -12.48 -14.45 -5.13
CA ASP A 22 -13.56 -15.40 -5.40
C ASP A 22 -14.84 -14.72 -5.94
N GLY A 23 -14.65 -13.74 -6.82
CA GLY A 23 -15.76 -13.02 -7.47
C GLY A 23 -16.41 -11.96 -6.60
N ARG A 24 -15.87 -11.66 -5.43
CA ARG A 24 -16.38 -10.65 -4.51
C ARG A 24 -15.39 -9.52 -4.31
N VAL A 25 -15.89 -8.33 -4.10
CA VAL A 25 -15.04 -7.20 -3.73
C VAL A 25 -14.55 -7.41 -2.29
N ALA A 26 -13.24 -7.55 -2.16
CA ALA A 26 -12.58 -7.79 -0.86
C ALA A 26 -11.95 -6.53 -0.29
N GLY A 27 -11.82 -5.49 -1.08
CA GLY A 27 -11.23 -4.24 -0.64
C GLY A 27 -10.86 -3.34 -1.80
N ALA A 28 -10.04 -2.35 -1.52
CA ALA A 28 -9.54 -1.43 -2.52
C ALA A 28 -8.08 -1.08 -2.20
N ILE A 29 -7.31 -0.83 -3.23
CA ILE A 29 -5.95 -0.35 -3.11
C ILE A 29 -5.81 0.87 -4.03
N GLN A 30 -5.14 1.90 -3.55
CA GLN A 30 -4.97 3.11 -4.33
C GLN A 30 -3.54 3.60 -4.25
N TRP A 31 -3.15 4.37 -5.25
CA TRP A 31 -1.85 4.99 -5.26
C TRP A 31 -1.95 6.41 -5.80
N SER A 32 -1.01 7.24 -5.41
CA SER A 32 -0.86 8.58 -5.95
C SER A 32 0.62 8.89 -6.09
N ALA A 33 0.94 9.71 -7.09
CA ALA A 33 2.32 10.08 -7.38
C ALA A 33 2.62 11.49 -6.90
N GLU A 34 3.81 11.66 -6.31
CA GLU A 34 4.47 12.95 -6.22
C GLU A 34 5.38 13.06 -7.42
N ASN A 35 5.09 13.98 -8.33
CA ASN A 35 5.81 14.09 -9.60
C ASN A 35 6.80 15.27 -9.68
N GLU A 36 7.04 15.95 -8.57
CA GLU A 36 8.17 16.90 -8.52
C GLU A 36 9.44 16.12 -8.84
N PRO A 37 10.17 16.48 -9.91
CA PRO A 37 11.28 15.63 -10.37
C PRO A 37 12.32 15.28 -9.31
N ASP A 38 12.57 16.17 -8.36
CA ASP A 38 13.57 15.93 -7.33
C ASP A 38 13.05 15.09 -6.16
N TYR A 39 11.74 14.83 -6.12
CA TYR A 39 11.10 14.09 -5.02
C TYR A 39 10.16 12.99 -5.49
N ARG A 40 10.25 12.63 -6.76
CA ARG A 40 9.30 11.71 -7.38
C ARG A 40 9.22 10.37 -6.65
N HIS A 41 8.03 10.00 -6.23
CA HIS A 41 7.74 8.72 -5.59
C HIS A 41 6.24 8.44 -5.68
N ALA A 42 5.81 7.23 -5.33
CA ALA A 42 4.40 6.91 -5.24
C ALA A 42 4.04 6.47 -3.83
N SER A 43 2.84 6.86 -3.39
CA SER A 43 2.27 6.46 -2.11
C SER A 43 1.17 5.44 -2.35
N ILE A 44 1.10 4.41 -1.52
CA ILE A 44 0.10 3.34 -1.60
C ILE A 44 -0.77 3.39 -0.35
N ASP A 45 -2.07 3.21 -0.52
CA ASP A 45 -3.02 3.03 0.57
C ASP A 45 -3.91 1.83 0.25
N ILE A 46 -4.28 1.05 1.25
CA ILE A 46 -5.05 -0.17 1.06
C ILE A 46 -6.09 -0.34 2.16
N TYR A 47 -7.29 -0.77 1.75
CA TYR A 47 -8.34 -1.19 2.66
C TYR A 47 -8.77 -2.61 2.30
N LEU A 48 -8.87 -3.47 3.32
CA LEU A 48 -9.39 -4.83 3.17
C LEU A 48 -10.60 -5.04 4.07
N ASP A 49 -11.61 -5.71 3.53
CA ASP A 49 -12.72 -6.18 4.33
C ASP A 49 -12.18 -7.08 5.46
N PRO A 50 -12.63 -6.88 6.71
CA PRO A 50 -12.14 -7.70 7.81
C PRO A 50 -12.26 -9.22 7.60
N SER A 51 -13.25 -9.67 6.82
CA SER A 51 -13.46 -11.09 6.55
C SER A 51 -12.30 -11.75 5.80
N VAL A 52 -11.44 -10.97 5.15
CA VAL A 52 -10.31 -11.51 4.41
C VAL A 52 -8.96 -11.23 5.08
N HIS A 53 -8.96 -10.66 6.27
CA HIS A 53 -7.72 -10.44 7.01
C HIS A 53 -7.05 -11.77 7.34
N GLY A 54 -5.72 -11.78 7.32
CA GLY A 54 -4.94 -12.96 7.64
C GLY A 54 -4.85 -14.01 6.54
N ARG A 55 -5.36 -13.71 5.34
CA ARG A 55 -5.39 -14.65 4.22
C ARG A 55 -4.34 -14.35 3.14
N GLY A 56 -3.43 -13.44 3.40
CA GLY A 56 -2.38 -13.07 2.43
C GLY A 56 -2.84 -12.16 1.31
N VAL A 57 -4.09 -11.73 1.31
CA VAL A 57 -4.66 -10.90 0.24
C VAL A 57 -3.98 -9.53 0.20
N GLY A 58 -3.75 -8.92 1.37
CA GLY A 58 -3.10 -7.61 1.46
C GLY A 58 -1.67 -7.64 0.94
N THR A 59 -0.90 -8.66 1.34
CA THR A 59 0.48 -8.84 0.88
C THR A 59 0.52 -9.00 -0.64
N ASP A 60 -0.38 -9.83 -1.18
CA ASP A 60 -0.45 -10.08 -2.62
C ASP A 60 -0.83 -8.82 -3.40
N ALA A 61 -1.83 -8.09 -2.93
CA ALA A 61 -2.29 -6.87 -3.59
C ALA A 61 -1.20 -5.78 -3.59
N VAL A 62 -0.55 -5.56 -2.44
CA VAL A 62 0.52 -4.56 -2.34
C VAL A 62 1.71 -4.96 -3.21
N ARG A 63 2.08 -6.24 -3.20
CA ARG A 63 3.19 -6.72 -4.05
C ARG A 63 2.87 -6.53 -5.53
N THR A 64 1.66 -6.84 -5.95
CA THR A 64 1.23 -6.69 -7.35
C THR A 64 1.30 -5.23 -7.78
N LEU A 65 0.75 -4.33 -6.98
CA LEU A 65 0.79 -2.90 -7.29
C LEU A 65 2.21 -2.35 -7.25
N ALA A 66 3.01 -2.73 -6.25
CA ALA A 66 4.38 -2.28 -6.13
C ALA A 66 5.19 -2.67 -7.37
N ARG A 67 5.04 -3.89 -7.84
CA ARG A 67 5.71 -4.36 -9.05
C ARG A 67 5.31 -3.52 -10.26
N HIS A 68 4.02 -3.24 -10.42
CA HIS A 68 3.53 -2.39 -11.51
C HIS A 68 4.13 -0.99 -11.45
N LEU A 69 4.13 -0.37 -10.28
CA LEU A 69 4.62 0.99 -10.11
C LEU A 69 6.13 1.08 -10.36
N ILE A 70 6.88 0.07 -9.97
CA ILE A 70 8.34 0.05 -10.17
C ILE A 70 8.69 -0.31 -11.61
N VAL A 71 8.14 -1.41 -12.12
CA VAL A 71 8.54 -1.97 -13.42
C VAL A 71 7.92 -1.20 -14.58
N ASP A 72 6.61 -0.94 -14.52
CA ASP A 72 5.88 -0.34 -15.63
C ASP A 72 5.86 1.18 -15.57
N GLU A 73 5.75 1.77 -14.39
CA GLU A 73 5.67 3.22 -14.22
C GLU A 73 7.03 3.85 -13.88
N GLY A 74 8.01 3.06 -13.54
CA GLY A 74 9.39 3.52 -13.35
C GLY A 74 9.67 4.26 -12.05
N PHE A 75 8.85 4.09 -11.02
CA PHE A 75 9.12 4.69 -9.72
C PHE A 75 10.34 4.02 -9.06
N HIS A 76 11.23 4.83 -8.52
CA HIS A 76 12.40 4.32 -7.79
C HIS A 76 12.11 4.11 -6.30
N ARG A 77 11.01 4.68 -5.79
CA ARG A 77 10.67 4.65 -4.37
C ARG A 77 9.15 4.66 -4.19
N LEU A 78 8.67 3.77 -3.33
CA LEU A 78 7.27 3.72 -2.92
C LEU A 78 7.20 3.93 -1.41
N VAL A 79 6.10 4.54 -0.94
CA VAL A 79 5.84 4.71 0.49
C VAL A 79 4.48 4.16 0.87
N ILE A 80 4.38 3.71 2.12
CA ILE A 80 3.13 3.26 2.73
C ILE A 80 3.20 3.61 4.21
N ASP A 81 2.05 3.90 4.84
CA ASP A 81 2.06 4.40 6.20
C ASP A 81 1.00 3.71 7.08
N PRO A 82 1.23 2.47 7.49
CA PRO A 82 0.32 1.80 8.40
C PRO A 82 0.27 2.49 9.75
N ALA A 83 -0.83 2.26 10.49
CA ALA A 83 -0.88 2.69 11.88
C ALA A 83 0.29 2.04 12.65
N ALA A 84 0.96 2.83 13.49
CA ALA A 84 2.15 2.36 14.20
C ALA A 84 1.84 1.16 15.12
N GLU A 85 0.62 1.04 15.59
CA GLU A 85 0.17 -0.06 16.45
C GLU A 85 -0.27 -1.30 15.68
N SER A 86 -0.38 -1.23 14.35
CA SER A 86 -0.84 -2.35 13.52
C SER A 86 0.31 -3.28 13.16
N ALA A 87 0.67 -4.18 14.07
CA ALA A 87 1.73 -5.15 13.83
C ALA A 87 1.46 -6.02 12.61
N ALA A 88 0.20 -6.38 12.38
CA ALA A 88 -0.17 -7.21 11.23
C ALA A 88 0.08 -6.52 9.90
N ALA A 89 -0.29 -5.23 9.78
CA ALA A 89 -0.04 -4.46 8.56
C ALA A 89 1.45 -4.28 8.33
N ILE A 90 2.20 -3.95 9.38
CA ILE A 90 3.64 -3.75 9.30
C ILE A 90 4.33 -5.03 8.80
N ARG A 91 3.93 -6.21 9.33
CA ARG A 91 4.46 -7.49 8.85
C ARG A 91 4.09 -7.76 7.41
N CYS A 92 2.85 -7.44 7.04
CA CYS A 92 2.36 -7.62 5.68
C CYS A 92 3.24 -6.85 4.68
N TYR A 93 3.47 -5.57 4.96
CA TYR A 93 4.26 -4.73 4.06
C TYR A 93 5.74 -5.10 4.09
N GLY A 94 6.23 -5.55 5.24
CA GLY A 94 7.60 -6.07 5.36
C GLY A 94 7.85 -7.26 4.44
N LYS A 95 6.85 -8.12 4.25
CA LYS A 95 6.96 -9.27 3.33
C LYS A 95 7.10 -8.85 1.87
N VAL A 96 6.61 -7.69 1.51
CA VAL A 96 6.78 -7.13 0.16
C VAL A 96 8.17 -6.55 -0.02
N GLY A 97 8.80 -6.12 1.06
CA GLY A 97 10.13 -5.53 1.06
C GLY A 97 10.19 -4.15 1.68
N PHE A 98 9.05 -3.61 2.12
CA PHE A 98 9.03 -2.29 2.78
C PHE A 98 9.79 -2.32 4.09
N ARG A 99 10.48 -1.23 4.39
CA ARG A 99 11.27 -1.06 5.61
C ARG A 99 10.78 0.15 6.39
N PRO A 100 10.82 0.11 7.73
CA PRO A 100 10.48 1.28 8.55
C PRO A 100 11.44 2.44 8.30
N VAL A 101 10.87 3.64 8.15
CA VAL A 101 11.63 4.89 8.08
C VAL A 101 11.56 5.61 9.41
N GLY A 102 10.35 5.74 9.98
CA GLY A 102 10.20 6.43 11.25
C GLY A 102 8.74 6.62 11.64
N ILE A 103 8.55 6.99 12.89
CA ILE A 103 7.23 7.24 13.47
C ILE A 103 6.79 8.66 13.14
N MET A 104 5.56 8.77 12.63
CA MET A 104 4.87 10.04 12.44
C MET A 104 3.87 10.20 13.58
N ARG A 105 4.19 11.09 14.52
CA ARG A 105 3.37 11.25 15.73
C ARG A 105 2.07 11.98 15.41
N LYS A 106 0.95 11.48 15.96
CA LYS A 106 -0.39 12.07 15.78
C LYS A 106 -0.69 12.35 14.32
N TYR A 107 -0.42 11.36 13.49
CA TYR A 107 -0.48 11.48 12.05
C TYR A 107 -1.91 11.37 11.52
N GLU A 108 -2.69 10.43 12.05
CA GLU A 108 -3.99 10.10 11.51
C GLU A 108 -5.06 10.11 12.59
N ARG A 109 -6.21 10.69 12.26
CA ARG A 109 -7.36 10.66 13.16
C ARG A 109 -8.09 9.34 12.99
N GLY A 110 -8.19 8.58 14.07
CA GLY A 110 -8.89 7.31 14.06
C GLY A 110 -10.41 7.45 14.19
N SER A 111 -11.11 6.34 14.01
CA SER A 111 -12.57 6.29 14.15
C SER A 111 -13.05 6.61 15.55
N ASP A 112 -12.18 6.50 16.56
CA ASP A 112 -12.46 6.87 17.94
C ASP A 112 -12.36 8.39 18.19
N GLY A 113 -12.03 9.16 17.16
CA GLY A 113 -11.89 10.62 17.25
C GLY A 113 -10.57 11.10 17.81
N THR A 114 -9.63 10.20 18.12
CA THR A 114 -8.32 10.57 18.64
C THR A 114 -7.25 10.44 17.56
N TRP A 115 -6.13 11.13 17.78
CA TRP A 115 -4.99 11.10 16.86
C TRP A 115 -4.05 9.92 17.18
N HIS A 116 -3.66 9.20 16.16
CA HIS A 116 -2.82 8.02 16.26
C HIS A 116 -1.52 8.20 15.48
N ASP A 117 -0.47 7.55 15.97
CA ASP A 117 0.82 7.57 15.28
C ASP A 117 0.78 6.66 14.05
N GLY A 118 1.47 7.08 13.00
CA GLY A 118 1.71 6.26 11.83
C GLY A 118 3.16 5.82 11.75
N LEU A 119 3.43 4.71 11.10
CA LEU A 119 4.79 4.29 10.77
C LEU A 119 5.00 4.50 9.27
N LEU A 120 5.88 5.42 8.93
CA LEU A 120 6.28 5.58 7.53
C LEU A 120 7.20 4.43 7.15
N MET A 121 6.84 3.73 6.09
CA MET A 121 7.67 2.66 5.51
C MET A 121 7.94 2.99 4.05
N ASP A 122 9.09 2.60 3.54
CA ASP A 122 9.40 2.77 2.14
C ASP A 122 9.99 1.51 1.51
N LEU A 123 9.94 1.49 0.19
CA LEU A 123 10.50 0.43 -0.64
C LEU A 123 11.24 1.07 -1.80
N LEU A 124 12.53 0.79 -1.90
CA LEU A 124 13.30 1.18 -3.08
C LEU A 124 13.14 0.12 -4.16
N ALA A 125 13.25 0.53 -5.42
CA ALA A 125 13.01 -0.38 -6.54
C ALA A 125 13.84 -1.67 -6.46
N GLU A 126 15.10 -1.55 -6.04
CA GLU A 126 16.01 -2.69 -5.91
C GLU A 126 15.70 -3.60 -4.72
N GLU A 127 14.80 -3.18 -3.83
CA GLU A 127 14.45 -3.93 -2.62
C GLU A 127 13.19 -4.78 -2.78
N LEU A 128 12.52 -4.71 -3.91
CA LEU A 128 11.27 -5.44 -4.13
C LEU A 128 11.48 -6.94 -3.99
N ALA A 129 10.79 -7.55 -3.03
CA ALA A 129 10.88 -8.98 -2.77
C ALA A 129 9.92 -9.79 -3.64
N GLY A 130 10.43 -10.87 -4.16
CA GLY A 130 9.64 -11.80 -4.94
C GLY A 130 9.53 -11.50 -6.38
#